data_cda6449a7ca5acf76a7c0ad326ce58c0
#
_entry.id   cda6449a7ca5acf76a7c0ad326ce58c0
#
_cell.length_a   1.000
_cell.length_b   1.000
_cell.length_c   1.000
_cell.angle_alpha   90.00
_cell.angle_beta   90.00
_cell.angle_gamma   90.00
#
_symmetry.space_group_name_H-M   'P 1'
#
loop_
_entity.id
_entity.type
_entity.pdbx_description
1 polymer ?
#
loop_
_entity_poly.entity_id
_entity_poly.type
_entity_poly.pdbx_seq_one_letter_code
_entity_poly.pdbx_strand_id
1 'polypeptide(L)'
;MPGVSRDNDSAGGDLIPTQDKVYANGEEIIRNGDPVAPHGIAPHASATMIAGSNNVYVLGKAVVNAGDNATCGHSSSGSNNVNVGD
;
A
#
# COMPACT_ATOMS: atom_id res chain seq x y z
N MET A 1 7.33 -0.48 14.52
CA MET A 1 6.26 -1.04 13.68
C MET A 1 5.87 -0.01 12.64
N PRO A 2 5.88 -0.37 11.36
CA PRO A 2 5.55 0.59 10.31
C PRO A 2 4.06 0.91 10.30
N GLY A 3 3.72 2.10 9.84
CA GLY A 3 2.35 2.50 9.64
C GLY A 3 1.73 1.80 8.44
N VAL A 4 0.44 1.47 8.52
CA VAL A 4 -0.27 0.83 7.41
C VAL A 4 -0.46 1.83 6.27
N SER A 5 -0.29 1.39 5.03
CA SER A 5 -0.55 2.21 3.85
C SER A 5 -2.05 2.28 3.57
N ARG A 6 -2.51 3.41 3.04
CA ARG A 6 -3.94 3.70 2.87
C ARG A 6 -4.18 4.38 1.53
N ASP A 7 -5.45 4.49 1.16
CA ASP A 7 -5.87 5.41 0.11
C ASP A 7 -5.31 6.81 0.43
N ASN A 8 -4.82 7.51 -0.57
CA ASN A 8 -4.11 8.79 -0.48
C ASN A 8 -2.65 8.68 -0.03
N ASP A 9 -2.15 7.52 0.39
CA ASP A 9 -0.72 7.31 0.48
C ASP A 9 -0.16 7.08 -0.93
N SER A 10 1.16 7.14 -1.06
CA SER A 10 1.77 7.10 -2.38
C SER A 10 3.06 6.29 -2.40
N ALA A 11 3.38 5.75 -3.57
CA ALA A 11 4.65 5.09 -3.88
C ALA A 11 5.06 5.56 -5.27
N GLY A 12 5.39 6.84 -5.40
CA GLY A 12 5.63 7.50 -6.66
C GLY A 12 4.36 8.03 -7.32
N GLY A 13 3.25 7.31 -7.18
CA GLY A 13 1.91 7.72 -7.58
C GLY A 13 0.94 7.33 -6.49
N ASP A 14 -0.29 7.79 -6.56
CA ASP A 14 -1.29 7.51 -5.54
C ASP A 14 -1.60 6.03 -5.48
N LEU A 15 -1.72 5.49 -4.27
CA LEU A 15 -2.13 4.10 -4.06
C LEU A 15 -3.63 3.98 -4.27
N ILE A 16 -4.05 2.92 -4.95
CA ILE A 16 -5.46 2.70 -5.29
C ILE A 16 -5.93 1.45 -4.55
N PRO A 17 -6.79 1.58 -3.52
CA PRO A 17 -7.28 0.43 -2.79
C PRO A 17 -8.24 -0.40 -3.65
N THR A 18 -8.24 -1.71 -3.42
CA THR A 18 -9.14 -2.64 -4.11
C THR A 18 -10.14 -3.29 -3.15
N GLN A 19 -10.28 -2.75 -1.94
CA GLN A 19 -11.27 -3.19 -0.96
C GLN A 19 -11.87 -1.97 -0.26
N ASP A 20 -13.06 -2.09 0.28
CA ASP A 20 -13.76 -0.99 0.93
C ASP A 20 -14.36 -1.41 2.28
N LYS A 21 -13.76 -2.40 2.94
CA LYS A 21 -14.28 -2.96 4.18
C LYS A 21 -13.45 -2.59 5.41
N VAL A 22 -12.16 -2.37 5.24
CA VAL A 22 -11.23 -2.13 6.35
C VAL A 22 -10.52 -0.80 6.13
N TYR A 23 -10.55 0.06 7.15
CA TYR A 23 -10.07 1.43 7.06
C TYR A 23 -9.05 1.72 8.15
N ALA A 24 -8.14 2.65 7.87
CA ALA A 24 -7.25 3.26 8.86
C ALA A 24 -7.35 4.77 8.68
N ASN A 25 -7.62 5.49 9.77
CA ASN A 25 -7.80 6.95 9.73
C ASN A 25 -8.89 7.38 8.75
N GLY A 26 -9.94 6.54 8.58
CA GLY A 26 -11.03 6.83 7.67
C GLY A 26 -10.73 6.58 6.20
N GLU A 27 -9.58 5.98 5.88
CA GLU A 27 -9.17 5.68 4.51
C GLU A 27 -8.94 4.19 4.33
N GLU A 28 -9.29 3.68 3.15
CA GLU A 28 -9.19 2.25 2.86
C GLU A 28 -7.74 1.78 2.90
N ILE A 29 -7.52 0.61 3.51
CA ILE A 29 -6.19 0.03 3.66
C ILE A 29 -5.74 -0.58 2.32
N ILE A 30 -4.46 -0.42 2.02
CA ILE A 30 -3.83 -0.95 0.81
C ILE A 30 -3.31 -2.36 1.09
N ARG A 31 -3.51 -3.26 0.13
CA ARG A 31 -3.12 -4.67 0.23
C ARG A 31 -2.12 -5.03 -0.86
N ASN A 32 -1.45 -6.16 -0.68
CA ASN A 32 -0.53 -6.69 -1.69
C ASN A 32 -1.22 -6.79 -3.04
N GLY A 33 -0.58 -6.29 -4.08
CA GLY A 33 -1.11 -6.31 -5.44
C GLY A 33 -1.97 -5.11 -5.80
N ASP A 34 -2.30 -4.23 -4.84
CA ASP A 34 -3.10 -3.04 -5.14
C ASP A 34 -2.33 -2.12 -6.09
N PRO A 35 -3.00 -1.52 -7.08
CA PRO A 35 -2.30 -0.71 -8.08
C PRO A 35 -1.84 0.63 -7.54
N VAL A 36 -0.80 1.14 -8.19
CA VAL A 36 -0.32 2.52 -7.99
C VAL A 36 -0.73 3.31 -9.24
N ALA A 37 -1.26 4.51 -9.05
CA ALA A 37 -1.65 5.36 -10.17
C ALA A 37 -0.44 5.58 -11.10
N PRO A 38 -0.63 5.57 -12.42
CA PRO A 38 0.48 5.77 -13.36
C PRO A 38 1.23 7.07 -13.07
N HIS A 39 2.56 7.01 -13.05
CA HIS A 39 3.39 8.17 -12.73
C HIS A 39 4.65 8.21 -13.58
N GLY A 40 4.56 7.72 -14.81
CA GLY A 40 5.65 7.71 -15.76
C GLY A 40 5.51 6.60 -16.77
N ILE A 41 6.61 6.32 -17.47
CA ILE A 41 6.67 5.19 -18.39
C ILE A 41 7.05 3.93 -17.63
N ALA A 42 6.94 2.77 -18.28
CA ALA A 42 7.25 1.49 -17.64
C ALA A 42 8.59 1.54 -16.89
N PRO A 43 8.68 1.00 -15.66
CA PRO A 43 7.65 0.22 -14.94
C PRO A 43 6.62 1.06 -14.18
N HIS A 44 6.67 2.39 -14.30
CA HIS A 44 5.83 3.29 -13.50
C HIS A 44 4.42 3.44 -14.06
N ALA A 45 4.15 2.93 -15.25
CA ALA A 45 2.84 3.05 -15.88
C ALA A 45 1.81 2.04 -15.33
N SER A 46 2.26 0.95 -14.73
CA SER A 46 1.37 -0.12 -14.25
C SER A 46 1.91 -0.80 -13.00
N ALA A 47 2.50 -0.03 -12.10
CA ALA A 47 3.06 -0.55 -10.86
C ALA A 47 1.98 -1.05 -9.92
N THR A 48 2.30 -2.07 -9.14
CA THR A 48 1.46 -2.57 -8.05
C THR A 48 2.28 -2.68 -6.78
N MET A 49 1.61 -2.69 -5.63
CA MET A 49 2.27 -2.76 -4.34
C MET A 49 2.66 -4.19 -3.98
N ILE A 50 3.81 -4.32 -3.32
CA ILE A 50 4.31 -5.60 -2.81
C ILE A 50 4.39 -5.48 -1.30
N ALA A 51 3.60 -6.30 -0.58
CA ALA A 51 3.69 -6.32 0.88
C ALA A 51 5.03 -6.93 1.30
N GLY A 52 5.76 -6.22 2.15
CA GLY A 52 7.06 -6.70 2.65
C GLY A 52 6.93 -7.69 3.79
N SER A 53 5.75 -7.80 4.39
CA SER A 53 5.46 -8.72 5.49
C SER A 53 4.16 -9.45 5.19
N ASN A 54 4.02 -10.67 5.71
CA ASN A 54 2.80 -11.45 5.55
C ASN A 54 2.20 -11.84 6.89
N ASN A 55 2.41 -11.03 7.92
CA ASN A 55 1.89 -11.30 9.27
C ASN A 55 0.47 -10.80 9.46
N VAL A 56 0.04 -9.80 8.72
CA VAL A 56 -1.29 -9.19 8.86
C VAL A 56 -1.96 -9.19 7.50
N TYR A 57 -3.19 -9.69 7.46
CA TYR A 57 -3.98 -9.80 6.24
C TYR A 57 -5.28 -9.03 6.35
N VAL A 58 -5.73 -8.47 5.24
CA VAL A 58 -7.05 -7.86 5.09
C VAL A 58 -7.72 -8.52 3.91
N LEU A 59 -8.86 -9.17 4.16
CA LEU A 59 -9.65 -9.83 3.11
C LEU A 59 -8.79 -10.77 2.27
N GLY A 60 -7.92 -11.55 2.93
CA GLY A 60 -7.13 -12.60 2.30
C GLY A 60 -5.83 -12.16 1.66
N LYS A 61 -5.47 -10.87 1.74
CA LYS A 61 -4.21 -10.37 1.17
C LYS A 61 -3.40 -9.64 2.23
N ALA A 62 -2.09 -9.78 2.16
CA ALA A 62 -1.19 -9.14 3.12
C ALA A 62 -1.30 -7.61 3.02
N VAL A 63 -1.25 -6.95 4.17
CA VAL A 63 -1.35 -5.50 4.27
C VAL A 63 -0.03 -4.86 3.83
N VAL A 64 -0.12 -3.75 3.08
CA VAL A 64 1.04 -2.95 2.70
C VAL A 64 1.32 -1.93 3.79
N ASN A 65 2.58 -1.79 4.15
CA ASN A 65 3.05 -0.87 5.19
C ASN A 65 3.95 0.20 4.59
N ALA A 66 4.10 1.30 5.35
CA ALA A 66 5.08 2.32 5.00
C ALA A 66 6.47 1.67 4.82
N GLY A 67 7.15 2.02 3.75
CA GLY A 67 8.44 1.45 3.40
C GLY A 67 8.37 0.24 2.48
N ASP A 68 7.20 -0.38 2.30
CA ASP A 68 7.05 -1.45 1.33
C ASP A 68 7.13 -0.88 -0.09
N ASN A 69 7.67 -1.67 -1.01
CA ASN A 69 7.95 -1.20 -2.36
C ASN A 69 6.85 -1.57 -3.34
N ALA A 70 6.63 -0.71 -4.32
CA ALA A 70 5.89 -1.06 -5.52
C ALA A 70 6.80 -1.81 -6.49
N THR A 71 6.22 -2.43 -7.51
CA THR A 71 6.98 -3.14 -8.54
C THR A 71 7.92 -2.21 -9.32
N CYS A 72 7.64 -0.90 -9.29
CA CYS A 72 8.51 0.09 -9.93
C CYS A 72 9.67 0.54 -9.04
N GLY A 73 9.74 0.06 -7.80
CA GLY A 73 10.84 0.37 -6.88
C GLY A 73 10.59 1.54 -5.93
N HIS A 74 9.47 2.25 -6.05
CA HIS A 74 9.15 3.33 -5.12
C HIS A 74 8.62 2.76 -3.80
N SER A 75 9.05 3.35 -2.68
CA SER A 75 8.56 2.98 -1.36
C SER A 75 7.26 3.72 -1.06
N SER A 76 6.36 3.06 -0.32
CA SER A 76 5.08 3.67 0.05
C SER A 76 5.19 4.48 1.34
N SER A 77 4.33 5.48 1.47
CA SER A 77 4.05 6.12 2.75
C SER A 77 2.95 5.34 3.48
N GLY A 78 2.66 5.74 4.71
CA GLY A 78 1.64 5.09 5.53
C GLY A 78 1.22 5.95 6.70
N SER A 79 0.31 5.39 7.50
CA SER A 79 -0.23 6.07 8.67
C SER A 79 0.84 6.41 9.70
N ASN A 80 0.66 7.53 10.40
CA ASN A 80 1.51 7.90 11.52
C ASN A 80 1.07 7.29 12.84
N ASN A 81 -0.13 6.76 12.91
CA ASN A 81 -0.68 6.29 14.19
C ASN A 81 -1.46 4.97 14.11
N VAL A 82 -1.59 4.38 12.93
CA VAL A 82 -2.13 3.03 12.79
C VAL A 82 -1.01 2.14 12.26
N ASN A 83 -0.42 1.35 13.16
CA ASN A 83 0.73 0.52 12.86
C ASN A 83 0.32 -0.94 12.86
N VAL A 84 0.95 -1.73 12.02
CA VAL A 84 0.73 -3.18 11.97
C VAL A 84 2.06 -3.88 12.14
N GLY A 85 1.98 -5.12 12.59
CA GLY A 85 3.16 -5.93 12.81
C GLY A 85 3.95 -6.15 11.52
N ASP A 86 5.23 -6.22 11.64
CA ASP A 86 6.15 -6.43 10.53
C ASP A 86 6.60 -7.90 10.45
#